data_f92b906683a7c783a7f47ef199d73e74
#
_entry.id   f92b906683a7c783a7f47ef199d73e74
#
_cell.length_a   1.000
_cell.length_b   1.000
_cell.length_c   1.000
_cell.angle_alpha   90.00
_cell.angle_beta   90.00
_cell.angle_gamma   90.00
#
_symmetry.space_group_name_H-M   'P 1'
#
loop_
_entity.id
_entity.type
_entity.pdbx_description
1 polymer ?
#
loop_
_entity_poly.entity_id
_entity_poly.type
_entity_poly.pdbx_seq_one_letter_code
_entity_poly.pdbx_strand_id
1 'polypeptide(L)'
;MWRRYVDHWPLLAVLLLFLLLSGTENVPTAGAAPQPAPPRLIVPAAGSYRLPVIQPGPRGMVLDSDGRDMPLERYTTGRVTLLSFMYTYCTDVTACPALFSTLNILRERLLNAPALAHRVRLVSMSFDPVNDTPEAMKNYGGALAHPSQSLRWHFLTSRSVERLQPILDELGQSTSVQLDKQGRPTRLYYHQVKLFLFDQRGRVREIYSPAFLQPELIYRDIQTLLLEADTAQTHAAVPADLRRRAQ
;
A
#
# COMPACT_ATOMS: atom_id res chain seq x y z
N MET A 1 -1.63 51.05 66.70
CA MET A 1 -1.13 51.08 65.34
C MET A 1 0.35 50.75 65.34
N TRP A 2 0.72 49.45 65.18
CA TRP A 2 2.12 49.03 65.00
C TRP A 2 2.16 47.94 63.97
N ARG A 3 2.78 48.21 62.83
CA ARG A 3 3.08 47.28 61.73
C ARG A 3 4.19 46.34 62.18
N ARG A 4 3.94 45.06 62.10
CA ARG A 4 5.00 44.03 62.22
C ARG A 4 5.61 43.81 60.84
N TYR A 5 6.87 44.15 60.69
CA TYR A 5 7.75 43.73 59.61
C TYR A 5 8.15 42.29 59.90
N VAL A 6 7.85 41.40 59.00
CA VAL A 6 8.33 40.01 59.08
C VAL A 6 9.51 39.88 58.14
N ASP A 7 10.66 39.56 58.76
CA ASP A 7 11.95 39.40 58.05
C ASP A 7 11.90 38.16 57.17
N HIS A 8 11.96 38.33 55.84
CA HIS A 8 12.07 37.26 54.83
C HIS A 8 13.52 36.94 54.43
N TRP A 9 14.52 37.27 55.28
CA TRP A 9 15.93 37.10 54.92
C TRP A 9 16.45 35.65 54.86
N PRO A 10 15.97 34.65 55.60
CA PRO A 10 16.55 33.32 55.57
C PRO A 10 16.22 32.53 54.26
N LEU A 11 15.15 32.87 53.53
CA LEU A 11 14.77 32.14 52.31
C LEU A 11 15.64 32.51 51.08
N LEU A 12 16.14 33.71 50.99
CA LEU A 12 17.04 34.15 49.92
C LEU A 12 18.43 33.53 50.02
N ALA A 13 18.94 33.29 51.21
CA ALA A 13 20.26 32.68 51.42
C ALA A 13 20.25 31.16 51.06
N VAL A 14 19.14 30.47 51.23
CA VAL A 14 19.01 29.05 50.86
C VAL A 14 18.90 28.91 49.33
N LEU A 15 18.24 29.84 48.65
CA LEU A 15 18.10 29.83 47.16
C LEU A 15 19.45 30.10 46.47
N LEU A 16 20.29 30.95 47.03
CA LEU A 16 21.63 31.24 46.47
C LEU A 16 22.63 30.09 46.69
N LEU A 17 22.47 29.29 47.76
CA LEU A 17 23.32 28.14 48.01
C LEU A 17 23.00 26.97 47.10
N PHE A 18 21.73 26.82 46.64
CA PHE A 18 21.35 25.81 45.68
C PHE A 18 21.80 26.11 44.23
N LEU A 19 21.99 27.38 43.89
CA LEU A 19 22.50 27.82 42.57
C LEU A 19 24.00 27.63 42.40
N LEU A 20 24.77 27.53 43.47
CA LEU A 20 26.22 27.35 43.43
C LEU A 20 26.66 25.88 43.44
N LEU A 21 25.73 24.95 43.68
CA LEU A 21 25.97 23.48 43.65
C LEU A 21 25.52 22.79 42.35
N SER A 22 25.01 23.58 41.38
CA SER A 22 24.74 23.06 40.04
C SER A 22 26.08 22.98 39.28
N GLY A 23 26.96 22.11 39.69
CA GLY A 23 28.08 21.67 38.90
C GLY A 23 27.55 21.14 37.55
N THR A 24 27.95 21.76 36.49
CA THR A 24 27.71 21.23 35.13
C THR A 24 28.48 19.91 35.01
N GLU A 25 27.87 18.82 35.44
CA GLU A 25 28.35 17.51 35.02
C GLU A 25 28.23 17.45 33.49
N ASN A 26 29.35 17.63 32.82
CA ASN A 26 29.49 17.28 31.41
C ASN A 26 29.28 15.76 31.30
N VAL A 27 28.03 15.33 31.19
CA VAL A 27 27.71 13.96 30.78
C VAL A 27 28.25 13.83 29.36
N PRO A 28 29.29 13.01 29.13
CA PRO A 28 29.74 12.79 27.75
C PRO A 28 28.56 12.20 27.01
N THR A 29 28.04 12.94 26.03
CA THR A 29 27.11 12.38 25.03
C THR A 29 27.84 11.23 24.36
N ALA A 30 27.56 10.01 24.81
CA ALA A 30 28.00 8.82 24.11
C ALA A 30 27.46 8.96 22.69
N GLY A 31 28.36 9.29 21.75
CA GLY A 31 28.00 9.35 20.33
C GLY A 31 27.31 8.05 19.98
N ALA A 32 26.05 8.11 19.57
CA ALA A 32 25.32 6.93 19.10
C ALA A 32 26.20 6.26 18.05
N ALA A 33 26.62 5.03 18.32
CA ALA A 33 27.35 4.25 17.33
C ALA A 33 26.56 4.27 16.01
N PRO A 34 27.19 4.46 14.85
CA PRO A 34 26.50 4.43 13.58
C PRO A 34 25.66 3.15 13.51
N GLN A 35 24.35 3.28 13.41
CA GLN A 35 23.51 2.11 13.20
C GLN A 35 23.95 1.46 11.90
N PRO A 36 24.17 0.13 11.89
CA PRO A 36 24.50 -0.56 10.64
C PRO A 36 23.41 -0.27 9.63
N ALA A 37 23.81 0.14 8.42
CA ALA A 37 22.85 0.38 7.34
C ALA A 37 21.97 -0.87 7.18
N PRO A 38 20.65 -0.72 7.00
CA PRO A 38 19.78 -1.87 6.82
C PRO A 38 20.30 -2.74 5.67
N PRO A 39 20.24 -4.07 5.78
CA PRO A 39 20.75 -4.96 4.75
C PRO A 39 20.12 -4.58 3.41
N ARG A 40 20.99 -4.31 2.43
CA ARG A 40 20.54 -3.93 1.09
C ARG A 40 19.87 -5.15 0.48
N LEU A 41 18.56 -5.06 0.22
CA LEU A 41 17.84 -6.13 -0.43
C LEU A 41 18.45 -6.37 -1.82
N ILE A 42 18.96 -7.55 -2.04
CA ILE A 42 19.43 -7.98 -3.37
C ILE A 42 18.19 -8.40 -4.14
N VAL A 43 17.72 -7.51 -5.03
CA VAL A 43 16.58 -7.80 -5.90
C VAL A 43 17.08 -8.58 -7.12
N PRO A 44 16.60 -9.82 -7.36
CA PRO A 44 17.01 -10.60 -8.51
C PRO A 44 16.68 -9.92 -9.85
N ALA A 45 17.39 -10.27 -10.91
CA ALA A 45 17.06 -9.75 -12.24
C ALA A 45 15.69 -10.26 -12.71
N ALA A 46 14.93 -9.42 -13.42
CA ALA A 46 13.64 -9.82 -13.97
C ALA A 46 13.80 -11.03 -14.90
N GLY A 47 12.91 -12.02 -14.76
CA GLY A 47 12.94 -13.27 -15.53
C GLY A 47 13.94 -14.30 -15.05
N SER A 48 14.83 -14.01 -14.06
CA SER A 48 15.74 -15.00 -13.48
C SER A 48 15.08 -15.92 -12.45
N TYR A 49 13.84 -15.66 -12.11
CA TYR A 49 13.03 -16.41 -11.15
C TYR A 49 11.58 -16.50 -11.65
N ARG A 50 10.80 -17.35 -10.99
CA ARG A 50 9.37 -17.49 -11.24
C ARG A 50 8.57 -17.12 -10.01
N LEU A 51 7.47 -16.44 -10.20
CA LEU A 51 6.47 -16.20 -9.18
C LEU A 51 5.44 -17.34 -9.25
N PRO A 52 5.27 -18.15 -8.19
CA PRO A 52 4.26 -19.22 -8.19
C PRO A 52 2.85 -18.62 -8.26
N VAL A 53 1.87 -19.43 -8.68
CA VAL A 53 0.46 -19.08 -8.50
C VAL A 53 0.09 -19.35 -7.05
N ILE A 54 -0.27 -18.30 -6.32
CA ILE A 54 -0.72 -18.42 -4.93
C ILE A 54 -2.17 -18.90 -4.90
N GLN A 55 -3.03 -18.22 -5.65
CA GLN A 55 -4.47 -18.54 -5.72
C GLN A 55 -5.11 -17.90 -6.97
N PRO A 56 -6.31 -18.35 -7.40
CA PRO A 56 -7.16 -17.60 -8.33
C PRO A 56 -7.50 -16.23 -7.76
N GLY A 57 -7.77 -15.25 -8.61
CA GLY A 57 -8.32 -13.97 -8.17
C GLY A 57 -9.78 -14.09 -7.75
N PRO A 58 -10.23 -13.26 -6.80
CA PRO A 58 -11.60 -13.29 -6.32
C PRO A 58 -12.56 -12.81 -7.40
N ARG A 59 -13.79 -13.30 -7.29
CA ARG A 59 -14.90 -12.88 -8.12
C ARG A 59 -15.86 -12.01 -7.33
N GLY A 60 -16.50 -11.06 -8.00
CA GLY A 60 -17.51 -10.23 -7.36
C GLY A 60 -17.83 -9.00 -8.19
N MET A 61 -18.90 -8.32 -7.80
CA MET A 61 -19.32 -7.07 -8.43
C MET A 61 -18.80 -5.88 -7.61
N VAL A 62 -18.21 -4.94 -8.30
CA VAL A 62 -17.67 -3.69 -7.73
C VAL A 62 -18.26 -2.48 -8.44
N LEU A 63 -18.20 -1.32 -7.82
CA LEU A 63 -18.54 -0.05 -8.45
C LEU A 63 -17.27 0.65 -8.92
N ASP A 64 -17.28 1.10 -10.16
CA ASP A 64 -16.25 2.03 -10.63
C ASP A 64 -16.53 3.46 -10.12
N SER A 65 -15.60 4.37 -10.34
CA SER A 65 -15.72 5.78 -9.93
C SER A 65 -16.84 6.56 -10.66
N ASP A 66 -17.44 5.98 -11.69
CA ASP A 66 -18.63 6.52 -12.35
C ASP A 66 -19.94 5.86 -11.87
N GLY A 67 -19.85 4.97 -10.86
CA GLY A 67 -21.01 4.29 -10.25
C GLY A 67 -21.53 3.09 -11.05
N ARG A 68 -20.78 2.59 -12.04
CA ARG A 68 -21.17 1.43 -12.83
C ARG A 68 -20.83 0.14 -12.11
N ASP A 69 -21.78 -0.79 -12.07
CA ASP A 69 -21.53 -2.16 -11.61
C ASP A 69 -20.66 -2.91 -12.64
N MET A 70 -19.53 -3.40 -12.20
CA MET A 70 -18.57 -4.10 -13.03
C MET A 70 -18.06 -5.34 -12.32
N PRO A 71 -17.84 -6.46 -13.03
CA PRO A 71 -17.15 -7.60 -12.44
C PRO A 71 -15.69 -7.23 -12.12
N LEU A 72 -15.20 -7.63 -10.94
CA LEU A 72 -13.82 -7.33 -10.50
C LEU A 72 -12.79 -7.91 -11.49
N GLU A 73 -13.10 -9.02 -12.14
CA GLU A 73 -12.25 -9.65 -13.15
C GLU A 73 -11.90 -8.69 -14.32
N ARG A 74 -12.76 -7.73 -14.64
CA ARG A 74 -12.47 -6.69 -15.62
C ARG A 74 -11.22 -5.87 -15.24
N TYR A 75 -10.96 -5.76 -13.96
CA TYR A 75 -9.84 -5.00 -13.42
C TYR A 75 -8.64 -5.87 -13.06
N THR A 76 -8.80 -7.18 -12.92
CA THR A 76 -7.72 -8.09 -12.53
C THR A 76 -7.22 -8.98 -13.68
N THR A 77 -7.90 -9.00 -14.85
CA THR A 77 -7.49 -9.79 -16.02
C THR A 77 -7.02 -8.93 -17.20
N GLY A 78 -6.32 -9.53 -18.14
CA GLY A 78 -5.84 -8.92 -19.39
C GLY A 78 -4.58 -8.07 -19.22
N ARG A 79 -4.23 -7.67 -18.00
CA ARG A 79 -3.01 -6.91 -17.67
C ARG A 79 -2.43 -7.42 -16.36
N VAL A 80 -1.11 -7.24 -16.19
CA VAL A 80 -0.52 -7.37 -14.85
C VAL A 80 -1.11 -6.28 -13.97
N THR A 81 -1.71 -6.67 -12.85
CA THR A 81 -2.47 -5.73 -12.02
C THR A 81 -1.93 -5.69 -10.59
N LEU A 82 -1.68 -4.50 -10.08
CA LEU A 82 -1.45 -4.25 -8.66
C LEU A 82 -2.77 -3.79 -8.03
N LEU A 83 -3.29 -4.57 -7.09
CA LEU A 83 -4.50 -4.26 -6.34
C LEU A 83 -4.17 -4.00 -4.88
N SER A 84 -4.61 -2.86 -4.37
CA SER A 84 -4.52 -2.47 -2.96
C SER A 84 -5.91 -2.20 -2.39
N PHE A 85 -6.05 -2.45 -1.08
CA PHE A 85 -7.23 -2.00 -0.34
C PHE A 85 -6.92 -0.75 0.46
N MET A 86 -7.91 0.14 0.55
CA MET A 86 -7.79 1.44 1.24
C MET A 86 -9.16 1.91 1.72
N TYR A 87 -9.20 3.02 2.41
CA TYR A 87 -10.40 3.84 2.61
C TYR A 87 -9.99 5.31 2.71
N THR A 88 -10.89 6.21 2.32
CA THR A 88 -10.53 7.64 2.15
C THR A 88 -10.26 8.35 3.47
N TYR A 89 -10.76 7.83 4.59
CA TYR A 89 -10.58 8.39 5.94
C TYR A 89 -9.47 7.69 6.74
N CYS A 90 -8.46 7.13 6.07
CA CYS A 90 -7.34 6.49 6.76
C CYS A 90 -6.52 7.53 7.55
N THR A 91 -6.41 7.32 8.87
CA THR A 91 -5.61 8.16 9.77
C THR A 91 -4.27 7.53 10.15
N ASP A 92 -3.95 6.36 9.60
CA ASP A 92 -2.64 5.73 9.77
C ASP A 92 -1.57 6.60 9.09
N VAL A 93 -0.60 7.05 9.88
CA VAL A 93 0.48 7.95 9.42
C VAL A 93 1.68 7.20 8.83
N THR A 94 1.64 5.88 8.80
CA THR A 94 2.78 5.03 8.41
C THR A 94 2.45 4.13 7.23
N ALA A 95 1.53 3.19 7.40
CA ALA A 95 1.33 2.11 6.45
C ALA A 95 0.53 2.55 5.20
N CYS A 96 -0.55 3.34 5.36
CA CYS A 96 -1.29 3.90 4.23
C CYS A 96 -0.44 4.85 3.38
N PRO A 97 0.31 5.81 3.95
CA PRO A 97 1.23 6.65 3.17
C PRO A 97 2.34 5.86 2.49
N ALA A 98 2.89 4.83 3.13
CA ALA A 98 3.93 3.98 2.53
C ALA A 98 3.41 3.23 1.30
N LEU A 99 2.21 2.63 1.39
CA LEU A 99 1.58 1.96 0.26
C LEU A 99 1.30 2.93 -0.89
N PHE A 100 0.71 4.09 -0.59
CA PHE A 100 0.40 5.11 -1.58
C PHE A 100 1.67 5.67 -2.26
N SER A 101 2.72 5.93 -1.48
CA SER A 101 4.03 6.36 -2.00
C SER A 101 4.63 5.30 -2.91
N THR A 102 4.60 4.03 -2.51
CA THR A 102 5.08 2.90 -3.32
C THR A 102 4.36 2.83 -4.67
N LEU A 103 3.02 2.94 -4.66
CA LEU A 103 2.23 2.93 -5.89
C LEU A 103 2.53 4.14 -6.80
N ASN A 104 2.77 5.33 -6.23
CA ASN A 104 3.15 6.51 -7.01
C ASN A 104 4.55 6.36 -7.64
N ILE A 105 5.53 5.86 -6.90
CA ILE A 105 6.88 5.59 -7.44
C ILE A 105 6.80 4.58 -8.59
N LEU A 106 6.01 3.51 -8.43
CA LEU A 106 5.79 2.52 -9.50
C LEU A 106 5.06 3.13 -10.69
N ARG A 107 4.06 3.98 -10.45
CA ARG A 107 3.35 4.70 -11.50
C ARG A 107 4.28 5.56 -12.33
N GLU A 108 5.07 6.41 -11.72
CA GLU A 108 6.02 7.28 -12.43
C GLU A 108 7.04 6.45 -13.22
N ARG A 109 7.55 5.38 -12.62
CA ARG A 109 8.50 4.49 -13.30
C ARG A 109 7.89 3.77 -14.50
N LEU A 110 6.64 3.32 -14.40
CA LEU A 110 5.92 2.67 -15.48
C LEU A 110 5.56 3.67 -16.60
N LEU A 111 5.16 4.90 -16.26
CA LEU A 111 4.89 5.95 -17.26
C LEU A 111 6.13 6.31 -18.06
N ASN A 112 7.32 6.25 -17.46
CA ASN A 112 8.60 6.42 -18.13
C ASN A 112 9.04 5.18 -18.95
N ALA A 113 8.26 4.09 -18.91
CA ALA A 113 8.47 2.88 -19.69
C ALA A 113 7.21 2.53 -20.52
N PRO A 114 6.91 3.26 -21.62
CA PRO A 114 5.65 3.14 -22.38
C PRO A 114 5.34 1.72 -22.84
N ALA A 115 6.37 0.92 -23.19
CA ALA A 115 6.21 -0.47 -23.57
C ALA A 115 5.62 -1.35 -22.44
N LEU A 116 5.76 -0.95 -21.19
CA LEU A 116 5.21 -1.65 -20.03
C LEU A 116 3.91 -1.03 -19.52
N ALA A 117 3.79 0.29 -19.59
CA ALA A 117 2.69 1.05 -19.01
C ALA A 117 1.31 0.55 -19.44
N HIS A 118 1.11 0.27 -20.73
CA HIS A 118 -0.17 -0.20 -21.25
C HIS A 118 -0.46 -1.68 -20.93
N ARG A 119 0.53 -2.43 -20.45
CA ARG A 119 0.40 -3.84 -20.04
C ARG A 119 0.17 -4.02 -18.55
N VAL A 120 0.27 -2.92 -17.77
CA VAL A 120 0.11 -2.88 -16.33
C VAL A 120 -1.11 -2.05 -15.96
N ARG A 121 -1.68 -2.31 -14.80
CA ARG A 121 -2.81 -1.58 -14.23
C ARG A 121 -2.64 -1.46 -12.73
N LEU A 122 -3.05 -0.33 -12.18
CA LEU A 122 -3.18 -0.11 -10.74
C LEU A 122 -4.67 -0.08 -10.36
N VAL A 123 -4.99 -0.66 -9.23
CA VAL A 123 -6.34 -0.68 -8.66
C VAL A 123 -6.26 -0.38 -7.17
N SER A 124 -6.98 0.64 -6.72
CA SER A 124 -7.21 0.89 -5.31
C SER A 124 -8.69 0.70 -5.04
N MET A 125 -9.01 -0.25 -4.16
CA MET A 125 -10.39 -0.61 -3.82
C MET A 125 -10.68 -0.25 -2.38
N SER A 126 -11.77 0.49 -2.15
CA SER A 126 -12.20 0.79 -0.80
C SER A 126 -12.82 -0.42 -0.14
N PHE A 127 -12.55 -0.59 1.16
CA PHE A 127 -13.24 -1.53 2.03
C PHE A 127 -14.29 -0.85 2.93
N ASP A 128 -14.55 0.45 2.74
CA ASP A 128 -15.60 1.22 3.44
C ASP A 128 -16.69 1.72 2.46
N PRO A 129 -17.51 0.82 1.88
CA PRO A 129 -18.50 1.22 0.88
C PRO A 129 -19.61 2.11 1.42
N VAL A 130 -19.73 2.25 2.74
CA VAL A 130 -20.70 3.15 3.38
C VAL A 130 -20.31 4.61 3.20
N ASN A 131 -19.03 4.92 3.35
CA ASN A 131 -18.52 6.28 3.27
C ASN A 131 -17.82 6.57 1.92
N ASP A 132 -17.18 5.58 1.34
CA ASP A 132 -16.44 5.70 0.10
C ASP A 132 -17.33 5.41 -1.11
N THR A 133 -18.25 6.34 -1.38
CA THR A 133 -19.11 6.30 -2.56
C THR A 133 -18.30 6.39 -3.85
N PRO A 134 -18.87 6.05 -5.02
CA PRO A 134 -18.20 6.27 -6.31
C PRO A 134 -17.67 7.69 -6.49
N GLU A 135 -18.44 8.69 -6.05
CA GLU A 135 -18.01 10.09 -6.09
C GLU A 135 -16.81 10.36 -5.17
N ALA A 136 -16.83 9.83 -3.94
CA ALA A 136 -15.69 9.95 -3.03
C ALA A 136 -14.44 9.31 -3.62
N MET A 137 -14.55 8.12 -4.26
CA MET A 137 -13.46 7.44 -4.94
C MET A 137 -12.98 8.21 -6.16
N LYS A 138 -13.87 8.85 -6.92
CA LYS A 138 -13.53 9.72 -8.05
C LYS A 138 -12.72 10.93 -7.60
N ASN A 139 -13.15 11.58 -6.53
CA ASN A 139 -12.48 12.74 -5.95
C ASN A 139 -11.10 12.34 -5.37
N TYR A 140 -11.03 11.22 -4.67
CA TYR A 140 -9.77 10.70 -4.13
C TYR A 140 -8.77 10.36 -5.24
N GLY A 141 -9.21 9.70 -6.31
CA GLY A 141 -8.38 9.37 -7.47
C GLY A 141 -7.89 10.60 -8.23
N GLY A 142 -8.73 11.61 -8.37
CA GLY A 142 -8.41 12.89 -9.00
C GLY A 142 -7.62 12.72 -10.31
N ALA A 143 -6.50 13.43 -10.41
CA ALA A 143 -5.62 13.37 -11.58
C ALA A 143 -4.94 12.01 -11.81
N LEU A 144 -4.84 11.15 -10.77
CA LEU A 144 -4.24 9.80 -10.90
C LEU A 144 -5.10 8.86 -11.76
N ALA A 145 -6.41 9.05 -11.74
CA ALA A 145 -7.37 8.24 -12.50
C ALA A 145 -7.57 8.72 -13.94
N HIS A 146 -6.78 9.69 -14.43
CA HIS A 146 -7.02 10.33 -15.71
C HIS A 146 -7.00 9.33 -16.89
N PRO A 147 -8.06 9.29 -17.71
CA PRO A 147 -8.24 8.25 -18.74
C PRO A 147 -7.25 8.32 -19.92
N SER A 148 -6.60 9.45 -20.16
CA SER A 148 -5.63 9.60 -21.25
C SER A 148 -4.25 9.03 -20.99
N GLN A 149 -3.97 8.52 -19.76
CA GLN A 149 -2.68 7.94 -19.43
C GLN A 149 -2.56 6.51 -19.96
N SER A 150 -1.37 6.14 -20.41
CA SER A 150 -1.06 4.78 -20.86
C SER A 150 -1.17 3.76 -19.73
N LEU A 151 -0.77 4.13 -18.52
CA LEU A 151 -1.01 3.37 -17.30
C LEU A 151 -2.34 3.80 -16.68
N ARG A 152 -3.21 2.84 -16.41
CA ARG A 152 -4.52 3.09 -15.78
C ARG A 152 -4.44 2.83 -14.29
N TRP A 153 -4.93 3.77 -13.49
CA TRP A 153 -5.17 3.59 -12.06
C TRP A 153 -6.67 3.72 -11.80
N HIS A 154 -7.31 2.62 -11.38
CA HIS A 154 -8.73 2.58 -11.09
C HIS A 154 -8.97 2.69 -9.59
N PHE A 155 -9.99 3.43 -9.23
CA PHE A 155 -10.46 3.60 -7.86
C PHE A 155 -11.85 2.99 -7.77
N LEU A 156 -11.98 1.94 -6.98
CA LEU A 156 -13.19 1.10 -6.92
C LEU A 156 -13.78 1.13 -5.52
N THR A 157 -15.09 0.92 -5.45
CA THR A 157 -15.80 0.67 -4.20
C THR A 157 -16.78 -0.49 -4.40
N SER A 158 -17.68 -0.71 -3.46
CA SER A 158 -18.75 -1.70 -3.57
C SER A 158 -20.11 -1.05 -3.29
N ARG A 159 -21.18 -1.71 -3.68
CA ARG A 159 -22.54 -1.26 -3.39
C ARG A 159 -22.91 -1.45 -1.92
N SER A 160 -22.29 -2.43 -1.25
CA SER A 160 -22.50 -2.71 0.16
C SER A 160 -21.37 -3.55 0.74
N VAL A 161 -21.34 -3.64 2.08
CA VAL A 161 -20.39 -4.49 2.82
C VAL A 161 -20.60 -5.96 2.47
N GLU A 162 -21.85 -6.42 2.33
CA GLU A 162 -22.19 -7.83 2.04
C GLU A 162 -21.66 -8.27 0.68
N ARG A 163 -21.64 -7.36 -0.31
CA ARG A 163 -21.06 -7.65 -1.64
C ARG A 163 -19.54 -7.59 -1.65
N LEU A 164 -18.97 -6.80 -0.78
CA LEU A 164 -17.53 -6.64 -0.64
C LEU A 164 -16.89 -7.81 0.12
N GLN A 165 -17.57 -8.31 1.16
CA GLN A 165 -17.02 -9.27 2.11
C GLN A 165 -16.41 -10.52 1.45
N PRO A 166 -17.07 -11.19 0.48
CA PRO A 166 -16.49 -12.34 -0.20
C PRO A 166 -15.16 -12.04 -0.89
N ILE A 167 -15.02 -10.85 -1.47
CA ILE A 167 -13.77 -10.42 -2.13
C ILE A 167 -12.65 -10.27 -1.09
N LEU A 168 -12.95 -9.67 0.06
CA LEU A 168 -12.01 -9.52 1.17
C LEU A 168 -11.59 -10.87 1.74
N ASP A 169 -12.57 -11.76 1.96
CA ASP A 169 -12.33 -13.08 2.54
C ASP A 169 -11.44 -13.95 1.63
N GLU A 170 -11.74 -14.00 0.33
CA GLU A 170 -10.93 -14.75 -0.64
C GLU A 170 -9.47 -14.26 -0.71
N LEU A 171 -9.23 -12.97 -0.49
CA LEU A 171 -7.88 -12.37 -0.44
C LEU A 171 -7.27 -12.37 0.97
N GLY A 172 -7.97 -12.89 1.96
CA GLY A 172 -7.54 -12.85 3.35
C GLY A 172 -7.33 -11.42 3.86
N GLN A 173 -8.10 -10.46 3.33
CA GLN A 173 -8.04 -9.05 3.71
C GLN A 173 -9.00 -8.80 4.85
N SER A 174 -8.57 -9.09 6.08
CA SER A 174 -9.39 -8.84 7.27
C SER A 174 -9.52 -7.34 7.54
N THR A 175 -10.74 -6.90 7.82
CA THR A 175 -11.05 -5.54 8.25
C THR A 175 -12.07 -5.60 9.39
N SER A 176 -11.98 -4.69 10.36
CA SER A 176 -13.01 -4.52 11.38
C SER A 176 -13.11 -3.06 11.81
N VAL A 177 -14.34 -2.59 12.02
CA VAL A 177 -14.58 -1.22 12.47
C VAL A 177 -14.11 -1.07 13.93
N GLN A 178 -13.40 0.00 14.22
CA GLN A 178 -13.06 0.36 15.59
C GLN A 178 -14.29 0.88 16.34
N LEU A 179 -14.46 0.46 17.58
CA LEU A 179 -15.52 0.96 18.43
C LEU A 179 -15.01 2.09 19.34
N ASP A 180 -15.86 3.06 19.64
CA ASP A 180 -15.59 4.08 20.66
C ASP A 180 -15.71 3.50 22.08
N LYS A 181 -15.45 4.33 23.09
CA LYS A 181 -15.54 3.93 24.52
C LYS A 181 -16.94 3.47 24.95
N GLN A 182 -17.97 3.81 24.18
CA GLN A 182 -19.35 3.42 24.43
C GLN A 182 -19.78 2.21 23.56
N GLY A 183 -18.84 1.57 22.84
CA GLY A 183 -19.12 0.45 21.98
C GLY A 183 -19.80 0.79 20.65
N ARG A 184 -19.83 2.07 20.24
CA ARG A 184 -20.42 2.50 18.98
C ARG A 184 -19.39 2.47 17.86
N PRO A 185 -19.77 2.05 16.63
CA PRO A 185 -18.88 2.07 15.48
C PRO A 185 -18.34 3.48 15.20
N THR A 186 -17.02 3.56 14.96
CA THR A 186 -16.36 4.78 14.47
C THR A 186 -16.19 4.72 12.96
N ARG A 187 -15.49 5.70 12.37
CA ARG A 187 -15.06 5.66 10.96
C ARG A 187 -13.66 5.06 10.79
N LEU A 188 -13.06 4.54 11.87
CA LEU A 188 -11.72 3.96 11.84
C LEU A 188 -11.81 2.44 11.71
N TYR A 189 -10.85 1.88 11.00
CA TYR A 189 -10.77 0.44 10.78
C TYR A 189 -9.45 -0.12 11.28
N TYR A 190 -9.52 -1.31 11.87
CA TYR A 190 -8.37 -2.20 11.94
C TYR A 190 -8.28 -2.96 10.62
N HIS A 191 -7.15 -2.89 9.96
CA HIS A 191 -6.93 -3.60 8.70
C HIS A 191 -5.45 -3.91 8.51
N GLN A 192 -5.17 -4.92 7.69
CA GLN A 192 -3.82 -5.21 7.25
C GLN A 192 -3.55 -4.48 5.93
N VAL A 193 -2.38 -3.84 5.82
CA VAL A 193 -1.93 -3.29 4.55
C VAL A 193 -1.32 -4.41 3.73
N LYS A 194 -1.90 -4.68 2.56
CA LYS A 194 -1.44 -5.64 1.57
C LYS A 194 -1.51 -5.05 0.17
N LEU A 195 -0.55 -5.39 -0.66
CA LEU A 195 -0.57 -5.13 -2.09
C LEU A 195 -0.50 -6.47 -2.82
N PHE A 196 -1.47 -6.72 -3.70
CA PHE A 196 -1.60 -7.97 -4.44
C PHE A 196 -1.13 -7.77 -5.87
N LEU A 197 -0.29 -8.68 -6.36
CA LEU A 197 0.15 -8.71 -7.74
C LEU A 197 -0.58 -9.83 -8.49
N PHE A 198 -1.34 -9.45 -9.51
CA PHE A 198 -2.06 -10.37 -10.39
C PHE A 198 -1.36 -10.49 -11.73
N ASP A 199 -1.32 -11.70 -12.30
CA ASP A 199 -0.94 -11.90 -13.69
C ASP A 199 -2.07 -11.55 -14.66
N GLN A 200 -1.80 -11.62 -15.95
CA GLN A 200 -2.79 -11.30 -17.01
C GLN A 200 -3.99 -12.27 -17.04
N ARG A 201 -3.88 -13.43 -16.38
CA ARG A 201 -4.97 -14.39 -16.23
C ARG A 201 -5.81 -14.16 -14.98
N GLY A 202 -5.52 -13.11 -14.20
CA GLY A 202 -6.23 -12.77 -12.97
C GLY A 202 -5.88 -13.66 -11.79
N ARG A 203 -4.71 -14.30 -11.77
CA ARG A 203 -4.24 -15.13 -10.66
C ARG A 203 -3.30 -14.32 -9.77
N VAL A 204 -3.41 -14.44 -8.46
CA VAL A 204 -2.50 -13.83 -7.48
C VAL A 204 -1.15 -14.54 -7.56
N ARG A 205 -0.09 -13.76 -7.78
CA ARG A 205 1.28 -14.24 -7.94
C ARG A 205 2.20 -13.77 -6.81
N GLU A 206 1.86 -12.65 -6.15
CA GLU A 206 2.58 -12.15 -5.00
C GLU A 206 1.66 -11.32 -4.09
N ILE A 207 1.98 -11.29 -2.79
CA ILE A 207 1.28 -10.51 -1.76
C ILE A 207 2.33 -9.81 -0.92
N TYR A 208 2.45 -8.49 -1.09
CA TYR A 208 3.41 -7.69 -0.35
C TYR A 208 2.78 -7.16 0.94
N SER A 209 3.43 -7.46 2.07
CA SER A 209 3.17 -6.80 3.36
C SER A 209 3.95 -5.48 3.46
N PRO A 210 3.71 -4.62 4.48
CA PRO A 210 4.43 -3.36 4.63
C PRO A 210 5.95 -3.47 4.58
N ALA A 211 6.53 -4.56 5.11
CA ALA A 211 7.97 -4.80 5.10
C ALA A 211 8.55 -5.03 3.68
N PHE A 212 7.70 -5.41 2.74
CA PHE A 212 8.08 -5.74 1.35
C PHE A 212 7.49 -4.75 0.33
N LEU A 213 6.97 -3.60 0.76
CA LEU A 213 6.53 -2.52 -0.13
C LEU A 213 7.74 -1.79 -0.73
N GLN A 214 8.58 -2.52 -1.45
CA GLN A 214 9.80 -2.00 -2.08
C GLN A 214 9.58 -1.83 -3.58
N PRO A 215 9.57 -0.58 -4.10
CA PRO A 215 9.25 -0.33 -5.51
C PRO A 215 10.14 -1.09 -6.50
N GLU A 216 11.43 -1.28 -6.19
CA GLU A 216 12.34 -2.04 -7.06
C GLU A 216 11.96 -3.51 -7.15
N LEU A 217 11.67 -4.17 -6.02
CA LEU A 217 11.23 -5.55 -5.99
C LEU A 217 9.94 -5.72 -6.80
N ILE A 218 8.93 -4.93 -6.50
CA ILE A 218 7.62 -4.99 -7.16
C ILE A 218 7.75 -4.75 -8.67
N TYR A 219 8.60 -3.80 -9.07
CA TYR A 219 8.84 -3.53 -10.49
C TYR A 219 9.50 -4.72 -11.21
N ARG A 220 10.45 -5.43 -10.56
CA ARG A 220 11.07 -6.66 -11.11
C ARG A 220 10.06 -7.79 -11.23
N ASP A 221 9.18 -7.93 -10.26
CA ASP A 221 8.11 -8.93 -10.30
C ASP A 221 7.13 -8.66 -11.45
N ILE A 222 6.74 -7.40 -11.67
CA ILE A 222 5.94 -7.00 -12.84
C ILE A 222 6.66 -7.38 -14.14
N GLN A 223 7.95 -7.04 -14.28
CA GLN A 223 8.73 -7.38 -15.47
C GLN A 223 8.83 -8.89 -15.68
N THR A 224 9.03 -9.66 -14.60
CA THR A 224 9.09 -11.13 -14.64
C THR A 224 7.79 -11.73 -15.17
N LEU A 225 6.62 -11.24 -14.70
CA LEU A 225 5.32 -11.71 -15.20
C LEU A 225 5.08 -11.34 -16.67
N LEU A 226 5.55 -10.18 -17.11
CA LEU A 226 5.44 -9.76 -18.49
C LEU A 226 6.31 -10.61 -19.42
N LEU A 227 7.53 -10.93 -19.03
CA LEU A 227 8.44 -11.84 -19.76
C LEU A 227 7.88 -13.27 -19.81
N GLU A 228 7.30 -13.76 -18.71
CA GLU A 228 6.62 -15.06 -18.67
C GLU A 228 5.46 -15.12 -19.69
N ALA A 229 4.65 -14.05 -19.75
CA ALA A 229 3.54 -13.97 -20.69
C ALA A 229 4.02 -13.93 -22.15
N ASP A 230 5.07 -13.20 -22.46
CA ASP A 230 5.65 -13.10 -23.82
C ASP A 230 6.20 -14.46 -24.28
N THR A 231 6.90 -15.16 -23.41
CA THR A 231 7.40 -16.52 -23.68
C THR A 231 6.26 -17.49 -23.96
N ALA A 232 5.18 -17.43 -23.15
CA ALA A 232 4.02 -18.30 -23.35
C ALA A 232 3.30 -18.02 -24.69
N GLN A 233 3.19 -16.76 -25.10
CA GLN A 233 2.60 -16.38 -26.39
C GLN A 233 3.46 -16.85 -27.57
N THR A 234 4.78 -16.71 -27.49
CA THR A 234 5.71 -17.18 -28.50
C THR A 234 5.60 -18.69 -28.69
N HIS A 235 5.58 -19.45 -27.58
CA HIS A 235 5.39 -20.90 -27.62
C HIS A 235 4.02 -21.32 -28.19
N ALA A 236 2.97 -20.56 -27.93
CA ALA A 236 1.65 -20.83 -28.47
C ALA A 236 1.56 -20.57 -29.96
N ALA A 237 2.32 -19.58 -30.47
CA ALA A 237 2.33 -19.20 -31.89
C ALA A 237 3.11 -20.19 -32.80
N VAL A 238 3.98 -21.04 -32.22
CA VAL A 238 4.68 -22.08 -33.00
C VAL A 238 3.69 -23.16 -33.41
N PRO A 239 3.57 -23.47 -34.72
CA PRO A 239 2.67 -24.50 -35.24
C PRO A 239 2.90 -25.88 -34.57
N ALA A 240 1.83 -26.65 -34.37
CA ALA A 240 1.89 -27.90 -33.62
C ALA A 240 2.76 -28.99 -34.27
N ASP A 241 2.89 -28.93 -35.60
CA ASP A 241 3.77 -29.81 -36.41
C ASP A 241 5.25 -29.56 -36.16
N LEU A 242 5.65 -28.30 -36.02
CA LEU A 242 7.05 -27.94 -35.68
C LEU A 242 7.41 -28.29 -34.22
N ARG A 243 6.43 -28.23 -33.31
CA ARG A 243 6.64 -28.65 -31.89
C ARG A 243 6.91 -30.14 -31.75
N ARG A 244 6.31 -31.00 -32.59
CA ARG A 244 6.52 -32.46 -32.56
C ARG A 244 7.86 -32.89 -33.16
N ARG A 245 8.48 -32.07 -34.01
CA ARG A 245 9.79 -32.37 -34.60
C ARG A 245 10.97 -31.99 -33.71
N ALA A 246 10.75 -31.27 -32.63
CA ALA A 246 11.78 -30.80 -31.68
C ALA A 246 11.86 -31.67 -30.40
N GLN A 247 11.03 -32.71 -30.28
CA GLN A 247 11.09 -33.76 -29.26
C GLN A 247 11.65 -35.04 -29.83
#